data_06ec92b07c2cbd2e3df353cbb25cb4b1
#
_entry.id   06ec92b07c2cbd2e3df353cbb25cb4b1
#
_cell.length_a   1.000
_cell.length_b   1.000
_cell.length_c   1.000
_cell.angle_alpha   90.00
_cell.angle_beta   90.00
_cell.angle_gamma   90.00
#
_symmetry.space_group_name_H-M   'P 1'
#
loop_
_entity.id
_entity.type
_entity.pdbx_description
1 polymer ?
#
loop_
_entity_poly.entity_id
_entity_poly.type
_entity_poly.pdbx_seq_one_letter_code
_entity_poly.pdbx_strand_id
1 'polypeptide(L)'
;MTTRPIQNQMNGVFVHVSNLKASAKWYSDLVGIEWNEDTISTPVFNLPITGTTSLTLDDHSFDPYFQPAISPNPLFNLYAPNIDEAYQYVVSKGIEVVREIEWVGETAWFNIKDPDGNVVMICNC
;
A
#
# COMPACT_ATOMS: atom_id res chain seq x y z
N MET A 1 -18.21 -22.98 -27.35
CA MET A 1 -18.08 -22.21 -26.12
C MET A 1 -16.75 -21.50 -26.10
N THR A 2 -16.76 -20.23 -25.79
CA THR A 2 -15.54 -19.42 -25.73
C THR A 2 -15.05 -19.33 -24.29
N THR A 3 -13.81 -19.73 -24.07
CA THR A 3 -13.18 -19.58 -22.78
C THR A 3 -12.51 -18.20 -22.70
N ARG A 4 -12.66 -17.54 -21.57
CA ARG A 4 -11.97 -16.29 -21.32
C ARG A 4 -10.78 -16.58 -20.43
N PRO A 5 -9.53 -16.47 -20.92
CA PRO A 5 -8.35 -16.81 -20.13
C PRO A 5 -8.04 -15.79 -19.03
N ILE A 6 -8.55 -14.55 -19.18
CA ILE A 6 -8.40 -13.54 -18.13
C ILE A 6 -9.71 -13.48 -17.36
N GLN A 7 -9.64 -13.77 -16.06
CA GLN A 7 -10.80 -13.81 -15.20
C GLN A 7 -11.23 -12.41 -14.78
N ASN A 8 -12.52 -12.24 -14.53
CA ASN A 8 -13.09 -11.01 -13.97
C ASN A 8 -12.80 -10.94 -12.46
N GLN A 9 -11.53 -10.77 -12.12
CA GLN A 9 -11.06 -10.86 -10.74
C GLN A 9 -9.76 -10.10 -10.58
N MET A 10 -9.69 -9.22 -9.59
CA MET A 10 -8.42 -8.62 -9.17
C MET A 10 -7.62 -9.67 -8.43
N ASN A 11 -6.35 -9.83 -8.77
CA ASN A 11 -5.48 -10.76 -8.08
C ASN A 11 -4.65 -10.05 -7.02
N GLY A 12 -3.96 -8.99 -7.40
CA GLY A 12 -3.11 -8.29 -6.46
C GLY A 12 -2.68 -6.93 -6.95
N VAL A 13 -2.16 -6.16 -6.03
CA VAL A 13 -1.55 -4.85 -6.27
C VAL A 13 -0.07 -4.98 -5.93
N PHE A 14 0.79 -4.51 -6.82
CA PHE A 14 2.24 -4.47 -6.59
C PHE A 14 2.65 -3.06 -6.22
N VAL A 15 3.47 -2.95 -5.17
CA VAL A 15 4.11 -1.70 -4.76
C VAL A 15 5.61 -1.86 -4.97
N HIS A 16 6.19 -0.95 -5.74
CA HIS A 16 7.61 -0.97 -6.08
C HIS A 16 8.39 -0.25 -4.98
N VAL A 17 9.34 -0.94 -4.37
CA VAL A 17 10.08 -0.43 -3.21
C VAL A 17 11.58 -0.59 -3.42
N SER A 18 12.37 0.26 -2.78
CA SER A 18 13.83 0.19 -2.86
C SER A 18 14.44 -0.69 -1.78
N ASN A 19 13.78 -0.82 -0.63
CA ASN A 19 14.25 -1.62 0.49
C ASN A 19 13.09 -2.47 1.01
N LEU A 20 13.11 -3.76 0.68
CA LEU A 20 11.98 -4.64 0.97
C LEU A 20 11.70 -4.76 2.46
N LYS A 21 12.73 -4.95 3.28
CA LYS A 21 12.54 -5.11 4.73
C LYS A 21 12.01 -3.85 5.39
N ALA A 22 12.55 -2.70 5.03
CA ALA A 22 12.11 -1.41 5.56
C ALA A 22 10.66 -1.13 5.17
N SER A 23 10.31 -1.37 3.91
CA SER A 23 8.94 -1.14 3.42
C SER A 23 7.96 -2.15 4.01
N ALA A 24 8.36 -3.42 4.14
CA ALA A 24 7.52 -4.43 4.79
C ALA A 24 7.20 -4.04 6.23
N LYS A 25 8.19 -3.54 6.96
CA LYS A 25 7.97 -3.04 8.32
C LYS A 25 7.02 -1.84 8.32
N TRP A 26 7.24 -0.89 7.42
CA TRP A 26 6.42 0.33 7.35
C TRP A 26 4.95 0.00 7.08
N TYR A 27 4.68 -0.84 6.07
CA TYR A 27 3.31 -1.24 5.73
C TYR A 27 2.68 -2.11 6.82
N SER A 28 3.45 -3.02 7.41
CA SER A 28 2.96 -3.85 8.51
C SER A 28 2.56 -3.02 9.71
N ASP A 29 3.38 -2.05 10.10
CA ASP A 29 3.08 -1.13 11.20
C ASP A 29 1.83 -0.28 10.89
N LEU A 30 1.69 0.14 9.63
CA LEU A 30 0.57 0.98 9.22
C LEU A 30 -0.78 0.28 9.42
N VAL A 31 -0.86 -1.00 9.08
CA VAL A 31 -2.12 -1.75 9.11
C VAL A 31 -2.23 -2.71 10.31
N GLY A 32 -1.26 -2.67 11.23
CA GLY A 32 -1.33 -3.44 12.45
C GLY A 32 -1.01 -4.92 12.28
N ILE A 33 -0.13 -5.26 11.33
CA ILE A 33 0.34 -6.64 11.14
C ILE A 33 1.64 -6.82 11.93
N GLU A 34 1.77 -7.95 12.62
CA GLU A 34 3.02 -8.30 13.29
C GLU A 34 4.12 -8.52 12.25
N TRP A 35 5.25 -7.81 12.43
CA TRP A 35 6.36 -7.86 11.51
C TRP A 35 7.48 -8.74 12.05
N ASN A 36 7.98 -9.64 11.18
CA ASN A 36 9.12 -10.50 11.51
C ASN A 36 10.12 -10.44 10.37
N GLU A 37 11.28 -9.84 10.63
CA GLU A 37 12.33 -9.67 9.64
C GLU A 37 12.79 -10.98 9.01
N ASP A 38 12.78 -12.07 9.76
CA ASP A 38 13.27 -13.38 9.29
C ASP A 38 12.35 -13.99 8.21
N THR A 39 11.11 -13.51 8.09
CA THR A 39 10.16 -13.98 7.08
C THR A 39 10.25 -13.22 5.78
N ILE A 40 11.09 -12.18 5.72
CA ILE A 40 11.13 -11.27 4.58
C ILE A 40 12.41 -11.53 3.80
N SER A 41 12.25 -11.97 2.55
CA SER A 41 13.36 -12.21 1.63
C SER A 41 13.04 -11.65 0.26
N THR A 42 14.08 -11.09 -0.38
CA THR A 42 13.94 -10.54 -1.73
C THR A 42 13.54 -11.62 -2.74
N PRO A 43 12.88 -11.27 -3.87
CA PRO A 43 12.57 -9.90 -4.27
C PRO A 43 11.18 -9.42 -3.83
N VAL A 44 10.30 -10.29 -3.34
CA VAL A 44 8.91 -9.94 -3.08
C VAL A 44 8.47 -10.34 -1.68
N PHE A 45 7.53 -9.59 -1.14
CA PHE A 45 6.87 -9.91 0.11
C PHE A 45 5.38 -9.62 -0.02
N ASN A 46 4.56 -10.64 0.21
CA ASN A 46 3.10 -10.50 0.26
C ASN A 46 2.69 -10.10 1.66
N LEU A 47 2.13 -8.90 1.81
CA LEU A 47 1.56 -8.50 3.09
C LEU A 47 0.35 -9.38 3.41
N PRO A 48 0.26 -9.93 4.62
CA PRO A 48 -0.91 -10.75 5.00
C PRO A 48 -2.10 -9.86 5.40
N ILE A 49 -2.57 -9.03 4.45
CA ILE A 49 -3.77 -8.22 4.63
C ILE A 49 -5.01 -9.09 4.49
N THR A 50 -6.13 -8.61 5.01
CA THR A 50 -7.41 -9.31 4.85
C THR A 50 -8.03 -8.99 3.49
N GLY A 51 -8.89 -9.88 3.00
CA GLY A 51 -9.55 -9.71 1.71
C GLY A 51 -8.99 -10.65 0.64
N THR A 52 -9.49 -10.49 -0.58
CA THR A 52 -9.16 -11.37 -1.70
C THR A 52 -8.11 -10.80 -2.64
N THR A 53 -7.86 -9.50 -2.59
CA THR A 53 -6.81 -8.84 -3.37
C THR A 53 -5.55 -8.74 -2.50
N SER A 54 -4.44 -9.30 -2.99
CA SER A 54 -3.19 -9.27 -2.25
C SER A 54 -2.47 -7.93 -2.43
N LEU A 55 -1.63 -7.58 -1.47
CA LEU A 55 -0.72 -6.43 -1.55
C LEU A 55 0.71 -6.97 -1.50
N THR A 56 1.44 -6.80 -2.59
CA THR A 56 2.78 -7.35 -2.75
C THR A 56 3.80 -6.23 -2.88
N LEU A 57 4.83 -6.27 -2.05
CA LEU A 57 5.99 -5.39 -2.18
C LEU A 57 7.05 -6.09 -3.03
N ASP A 58 7.67 -5.35 -3.94
CA ASP A 58 8.64 -5.89 -4.88
C ASP A 58 9.81 -4.92 -4.99
N ASP A 59 11.02 -5.37 -4.63
CA ASP A 59 12.23 -4.55 -4.69
C ASP A 59 12.96 -4.65 -6.04
N HIS A 60 12.46 -5.48 -6.96
CA HIS A 60 13.02 -5.68 -8.29
C HIS A 60 14.48 -6.12 -8.30
N SER A 61 14.96 -6.75 -7.24
CA SER A 61 16.35 -7.22 -7.18
C SER A 61 16.68 -8.26 -8.24
N PHE A 62 15.66 -8.92 -8.82
CA PHE A 62 15.83 -9.86 -9.93
C PHE A 62 15.95 -9.16 -11.30
N ASP A 63 15.65 -7.86 -11.37
CA ASP A 63 15.65 -7.10 -12.64
C ASP A 63 16.49 -5.83 -12.48
N PRO A 64 17.79 -5.89 -12.80
CA PRO A 64 18.70 -4.75 -12.61
C PRO A 64 18.41 -3.58 -13.56
N TYR A 65 17.57 -3.78 -14.56
CA TYR A 65 17.20 -2.73 -15.51
C TYR A 65 15.88 -2.06 -15.19
N PHE A 66 15.22 -2.48 -14.12
CA PHE A 66 13.95 -1.87 -13.73
C PHE A 66 14.13 -0.40 -13.37
N GLN A 67 13.28 0.45 -13.96
CA GLN A 67 13.27 1.89 -13.72
C GLN A 67 12.01 2.24 -12.93
N PRO A 68 12.10 2.50 -11.62
CA PRO A 68 10.92 2.87 -10.85
C PRO A 68 10.37 4.22 -11.30
N ALA A 69 9.06 4.30 -11.41
CA ALA A 69 8.35 5.54 -11.70
C ALA A 69 7.33 5.76 -10.59
N ILE A 70 7.53 6.83 -9.81
CA ILE A 70 6.63 7.16 -8.71
C ILE A 70 5.46 7.97 -9.27
N SER A 71 4.23 7.47 -9.05
CA SER A 71 3.03 8.20 -9.44
C SER A 71 2.64 9.18 -8.34
N PRO A 72 2.28 10.43 -8.69
CA PRO A 72 1.73 11.37 -7.72
C PRO A 72 0.30 11.02 -7.30
N ASN A 73 -0.32 10.07 -7.98
CA ASN A 73 -1.68 9.63 -7.70
C ASN A 73 -1.67 8.25 -7.05
N PRO A 74 -2.54 7.99 -6.07
CA PRO A 74 -2.61 6.68 -5.44
C PRO A 74 -3.16 5.63 -6.41
N LEU A 75 -2.58 4.43 -6.37
CA LEU A 75 -3.04 3.31 -7.19
C LEU A 75 -3.98 2.38 -6.42
N PHE A 76 -4.06 2.53 -5.12
CA PHE A 76 -4.93 1.74 -4.26
C PHE A 76 -5.23 2.53 -2.99
N ASN A 77 -6.20 2.05 -2.22
CA ASN A 77 -6.48 2.64 -0.92
C ASN A 77 -6.56 1.57 0.17
N LEU A 78 -6.31 2.00 1.39
CA LEU A 78 -6.49 1.17 2.59
C LEU A 78 -7.71 1.68 3.33
N TYR A 79 -8.47 0.78 3.92
CA TYR A 79 -9.71 1.11 4.59
C TYR A 79 -9.48 1.63 6.00
N ALA A 80 -10.14 2.74 6.32
CA ALA A 80 -10.19 3.28 7.68
C ALA A 80 -11.62 3.74 7.95
N PRO A 81 -12.35 3.07 8.84
CA PRO A 81 -13.75 3.43 9.09
C PRO A 81 -13.90 4.81 9.74
N ASN A 82 -12.92 5.27 10.50
CA ASN A 82 -12.91 6.61 11.09
C ASN A 82 -11.73 7.39 10.54
N ILE A 83 -12.00 8.26 9.58
CA ILE A 83 -10.97 9.03 8.87
C ILE A 83 -10.20 9.96 9.80
N ASP A 84 -10.86 10.61 10.74
CA ASP A 84 -10.19 11.54 11.65
C ASP A 84 -9.21 10.83 12.57
N GLU A 85 -9.58 9.66 13.08
CA GLU A 85 -8.68 8.84 13.90
C GLU A 85 -7.49 8.34 13.07
N ALA A 86 -7.75 7.91 11.83
CA ALA A 86 -6.67 7.47 10.92
C ALA A 86 -5.70 8.61 10.63
N TYR A 87 -6.21 9.81 10.39
CA TYR A 87 -5.38 10.98 10.15
C TYR A 87 -4.49 11.28 11.36
N GLN A 88 -5.06 11.31 12.55
CA GLN A 88 -4.31 11.54 13.79
C GLN A 88 -3.24 10.46 14.01
N TYR A 89 -3.57 9.22 13.69
CA TYR A 89 -2.63 8.10 13.80
C TYR A 89 -1.42 8.30 12.88
N VAL A 90 -1.63 8.60 11.59
CA VAL A 90 -0.50 8.77 10.67
C VAL A 90 0.35 9.99 11.04
N VAL A 91 -0.26 11.07 11.48
CA VAL A 91 0.48 12.25 11.93
C VAL A 91 1.31 11.91 13.17
N SER A 92 0.76 11.16 14.12
CA SER A 92 1.47 10.76 15.34
C SER A 92 2.67 9.85 15.04
N LYS A 93 2.66 9.14 13.92
CA LYS A 93 3.74 8.28 13.48
C LYS A 93 4.79 9.00 12.62
N GLY A 94 4.60 10.29 12.38
CA GLY A 94 5.51 11.05 11.55
C GLY A 94 5.40 10.76 10.06
N ILE A 95 4.28 10.18 9.62
CA ILE A 95 4.04 9.87 8.21
C ILE A 95 3.61 11.15 7.51
N GLU A 96 4.20 11.40 6.34
CA GLU A 96 3.89 12.60 5.56
C GLU A 96 2.50 12.50 4.92
N VAL A 97 1.64 13.48 5.18
CA VAL A 97 0.35 13.63 4.51
C VAL A 97 0.58 14.54 3.30
N VAL A 98 0.25 14.05 2.10
CA VAL A 98 0.44 14.81 0.86
C VAL A 98 -0.85 15.35 0.28
N ARG A 99 -1.98 14.92 0.78
CA ARG A 99 -3.29 15.47 0.48
C ARG A 99 -4.16 15.37 1.71
N GLU A 100 -4.68 16.51 2.16
CA GLU A 100 -5.50 16.61 3.36
C GLU A 100 -6.86 15.93 3.19
N ILE A 101 -7.56 15.70 4.29
CA ILE A 101 -8.86 15.04 4.27
C ILE A 101 -9.84 15.81 3.38
N GLU A 102 -10.49 15.08 2.48
CA GLU A 102 -11.59 15.58 1.66
C GLU A 102 -12.84 14.76 1.92
N TRP A 103 -13.98 15.41 1.91
CA TRP A 103 -15.27 14.78 2.10
C TRP A 103 -16.16 14.98 0.88
N VAL A 104 -16.80 13.90 0.42
CA VAL A 104 -17.89 13.95 -0.55
C VAL A 104 -19.04 13.16 0.07
N GLY A 105 -20.06 13.86 0.55
CA GLY A 105 -21.10 13.22 1.35
C GLY A 105 -20.49 12.61 2.62
N GLU A 106 -20.70 11.32 2.81
CA GLU A 106 -20.17 10.57 3.95
C GLU A 106 -18.85 9.87 3.64
N THR A 107 -18.37 9.99 2.39
CA THR A 107 -17.09 9.38 1.97
C THR A 107 -15.96 10.37 2.16
N ALA A 108 -14.89 9.91 2.78
CA ALA A 108 -13.72 10.74 3.04
C ALA A 108 -12.44 9.98 2.76
N TRP A 109 -11.40 10.72 2.40
CA TRP A 109 -10.08 10.16 2.12
C TRP A 109 -9.00 11.21 2.34
N PHE A 110 -7.76 10.72 2.51
CA PHE A 110 -6.54 11.54 2.45
C PHE A 110 -5.42 10.68 1.92
N ASN A 111 -4.32 11.32 1.51
CA ASN A 111 -3.19 10.60 0.91
C ASN A 111 -1.94 10.78 1.76
N ILE A 112 -1.16 9.71 1.84
CA ILE A 112 0.12 9.68 2.55
C ILE A 112 1.23 9.19 1.61
N LYS A 113 2.48 9.38 2.00
CA LYS A 113 3.64 8.84 1.29
C LYS A 113 4.25 7.67 2.05
N ASP A 114 4.63 6.64 1.29
CA ASP A 114 5.44 5.56 1.81
C ASP A 114 6.95 5.92 1.77
N PRO A 115 7.86 5.04 2.25
CA PRO A 115 9.29 5.37 2.27
C PRO A 115 9.92 5.67 0.91
N ASP A 116 9.35 5.17 -0.18
CA ASP A 116 9.83 5.41 -1.54
C ASP A 116 9.14 6.60 -2.21
N GLY A 117 8.20 7.23 -1.54
CA GLY A 117 7.41 8.32 -2.11
C GLY A 117 6.17 7.88 -2.85
N ASN A 118 5.83 6.58 -2.81
CA ASN A 118 4.56 6.11 -3.37
C ASN A 118 3.40 6.72 -2.59
N VAL A 119 2.40 7.17 -3.31
CA VAL A 119 1.21 7.77 -2.68
C VAL A 119 0.19 6.68 -2.38
N VAL A 120 -0.25 6.62 -1.13
CA VAL A 120 -1.24 5.66 -0.65
C VAL A 120 -2.44 6.44 -0.15
N MET A 121 -3.64 6.06 -0.60
CA MET A 121 -4.88 6.66 -0.14
C MET A 121 -5.41 5.92 1.08
N ILE A 122 -5.89 6.66 2.05
CA ILE A 122 -6.64 6.13 3.19
C ILE A 122 -8.08 6.59 3.00
N CYS A 123 -9.02 5.66 3.01
CA CYS A 123 -10.42 5.95 2.65
C CYS A 123 -11.38 5.18 3.56
N ASN A 124 -12.53 5.78 3.85
CA ASN A 124 -13.61 5.09 4.54
C ASN A 124 -14.61 4.43 3.58
N CYS A 125 -14.26 4.41 2.32
CA CYS A 125 -15.13 3.91 1.25
C CYS A 125 -15.18 2.38 1.10
#